data_61109808d2adfceafa60d66b0e0a5ece
#
_entry.id   61109808d2adfceafa60d66b0e0a5ece
#
_cell.length_a   1.000
_cell.length_b   1.000
_cell.length_c   1.000
_cell.angle_alpha   90.00
_cell.angle_beta   90.00
_cell.angle_gamma   90.00
#
_symmetry.space_group_name_H-M   'P 1'
#
loop_
_entity.id
_entity.type
_entity.pdbx_description
1 polymer ?
#
loop_
_entity_poly.entity_id
_entity_poly.type
_entity_poly.pdbx_seq_one_letter_code
_entity_poly.pdbx_strand_id
1 'polypeptide(L)' 'METWYYEVVSIDGDYANLRRTDIESSDLKLVARALLPEEISEKSKLKYEMFEYILE' A
#
# COMPACT_ATOMS: atom_id res chain seq x y z
N MET A 1 -8.64 16.39 -5.71
CA MET A 1 -8.44 14.93 -5.70
C MET A 1 -7.49 14.55 -4.58
N GLU A 2 -7.83 13.55 -3.80
CA GLU A 2 -7.03 13.15 -2.66
C GLU A 2 -5.95 12.14 -3.04
N THR A 3 -4.78 12.32 -2.50
CA THR A 3 -3.68 11.38 -2.65
C THR A 3 -3.35 10.83 -1.27
N TRP A 4 -3.30 9.51 -1.16
CA TRP A 4 -2.98 8.85 0.09
C TRP A 4 -1.66 8.11 -0.05
N TYR A 5 -0.92 8.01 1.03
CA TYR A 5 0.39 7.35 1.03
C TYR A 5 0.37 6.16 1.97
N TYR A 6 1.00 5.09 1.54
CA TYR A 6 1.04 3.82 2.27
C TYR A 6 2.44 3.26 2.31
N GLU A 7 2.65 2.40 3.28
CA GLU A 7 3.85 1.56 3.36
C GLU A 7 3.39 0.11 3.40
N VAL A 8 4.10 -0.76 2.66
CA VAL A 8 3.84 -2.19 2.72
C VAL A 8 4.47 -2.73 3.99
N VAL A 9 3.62 -3.13 4.93
CA VAL A 9 4.09 -3.67 6.22
C VAL A 9 4.50 -5.13 6.08
N SER A 10 3.69 -5.90 5.35
CA SER A 10 3.99 -7.30 5.13
C SER A 10 3.26 -7.79 3.89
N ILE A 11 3.75 -8.89 3.33
CA ILE A 11 3.11 -9.56 2.20
C ILE A 11 2.82 -10.98 2.64
N ASP A 12 1.58 -11.41 2.46
CA ASP A 12 1.12 -12.70 2.91
C ASP A 12 0.33 -13.37 1.78
N GLY A 13 1.01 -14.23 1.02
CA GLY A 13 0.39 -14.90 -0.11
C GLY A 13 -0.07 -13.91 -1.17
N ASP A 14 -1.36 -13.93 -1.48
CA ASP A 14 -1.95 -13.07 -2.50
C ASP A 14 -2.36 -11.70 -1.98
N TYR A 15 -2.02 -11.37 -0.74
CA TYR A 15 -2.43 -10.12 -0.10
C TYR A 15 -1.24 -9.42 0.51
N ALA A 16 -1.36 -8.11 0.64
CA ALA A 16 -0.39 -7.29 1.34
C ALA A 16 -1.10 -6.47 2.39
N ASN A 17 -0.43 -6.23 3.51
CA ASN A 17 -0.93 -5.37 4.57
C ASN A 17 -0.27 -4.01 4.42
N LEU A 18 -1.09 -2.98 4.24
CA LEU A 18 -0.62 -1.62 4.05
C LEU A 18 -0.99 -0.76 5.25
N ARG A 19 -0.13 0.19 5.56
CA ARG A 19 -0.38 1.17 6.61
C ARG A 19 -0.23 2.56 6.03
N ARG A 20 -1.17 3.46 6.36
CA ARG A 20 -1.07 4.86 5.92
C ARG A 20 0.15 5.51 6.59
N THR A 21 0.87 6.30 5.80
CA THR A 21 2.03 7.04 6.30
C THR A 21 1.80 8.54 6.28
N ASP A 22 0.74 8.99 5.63
CA ASP A 22 0.40 10.41 5.55
C ASP A 22 -0.45 10.87 6.74
N ILE A 23 -0.89 9.91 7.58
CA ILE A 23 -1.56 10.20 8.83
C ILE A 23 -1.00 9.26 9.88
N GLU A 24 -1.22 9.60 11.15
CA GLU A 24 -0.83 8.71 12.22
C GLU A 24 -1.90 7.62 12.35
N SER A 25 -1.54 6.40 12.03
CA SER A 25 -2.46 5.27 12.06
C SER A 25 -1.69 3.99 12.27
N SER A 26 -2.24 3.10 13.11
CA SER A 26 -1.70 1.76 13.29
C SER A 26 -2.57 0.72 12.60
N ASP A 27 -3.65 1.14 11.94
CA ASP A 27 -4.54 0.21 11.26
C ASP A 27 -3.89 -0.31 9.98
N LEU A 28 -4.11 -1.58 9.70
CA LEU A 28 -3.62 -2.21 8.48
C LEU A 28 -4.78 -2.39 7.52
N LYS A 29 -4.51 -2.14 6.24
CA LYS A 29 -5.47 -2.37 5.18
C LYS A 29 -5.00 -3.56 4.37
N LEU A 30 -5.84 -4.57 4.26
CA LEU A 30 -5.54 -5.77 3.48
C LEU A 30 -5.92 -5.51 2.03
N VAL A 31 -4.94 -5.61 1.13
CA VAL A 31 -5.15 -5.32 -0.29
C VAL A 31 -4.60 -6.49 -1.11
N ALA A 32 -5.38 -6.93 -2.09
CA ALA A 32 -4.94 -7.99 -2.98
C ALA A 32 -3.74 -7.53 -3.81
N ARG A 33 -2.74 -8.40 -3.94
CA ARG A 33 -1.54 -8.08 -4.70
C ARG A 33 -1.84 -7.79 -6.17
N ALA A 34 -2.93 -8.35 -6.69
CA ALA A 34 -3.35 -8.09 -8.06
C ALA A 34 -3.65 -6.61 -8.31
N LEU A 35 -3.94 -5.84 -7.26
CA LEU A 35 -4.23 -4.41 -7.35
C LEU A 35 -2.99 -3.55 -7.11
N LEU A 36 -1.84 -4.18 -6.85
CA LEU A 36 -0.61 -3.48 -6.47
C LEU A 36 0.47 -3.71 -7.51
N PRO A 37 1.48 -2.81 -7.58
CA PRO A 37 2.63 -3.05 -8.45
C PRO A 37 3.31 -4.37 -8.11
N GLU A 38 3.80 -5.08 -9.11
CA GLU A 38 4.44 -6.38 -8.91
C GLU A 38 5.75 -6.28 -8.14
N GLU A 39 6.40 -5.15 -8.24
CA GLU A 39 7.74 -4.95 -7.66
C GLU A 39 7.75 -4.69 -6.17
N ILE A 40 6.59 -4.66 -5.52
CA ILE A 40 6.53 -4.33 -4.10
C ILE A 40 7.23 -5.38 -3.25
N SER A 41 7.79 -4.92 -2.15
CA SER A 41 8.35 -5.76 -1.10
C SER A 41 8.01 -5.11 0.24
N GLU A 42 8.37 -5.77 1.32
CA GLU A 42 8.20 -5.17 2.63
C GLU A 42 8.95 -3.85 2.67
N LYS A 43 8.33 -2.85 3.29
CA LYS A 43 8.83 -1.48 3.43
C LYS A 43 8.73 -0.65 2.16
N SER A 44 8.20 -1.18 1.07
CA SER A 44 7.92 -0.38 -0.13
C SER A 44 6.94 0.73 0.19
N LYS A 45 7.14 1.87 -0.44
CA LYS A 45 6.25 3.02 -0.29
C LYS A 45 5.33 3.10 -1.49
N LEU A 46 4.07 3.36 -1.24
CA LEU A 46 3.06 3.46 -2.29
C LEU A 46 2.30 4.77 -2.19
N LYS A 47 1.91 5.27 -3.34
CA LYS A 47 1.00 6.41 -3.45
C LYS A 47 -0.32 5.90 -4.03
N TYR A 48 -1.43 6.25 -3.41
CA TYR A 48 -2.76 5.89 -3.94
C TYR A 48 -3.43 7.14 -4.48
N GLU A 49 -3.71 7.13 -5.77
CA GLU A 49 -4.25 8.27 -6.48
C GLU A 49 -5.04 7.76 -7.67
N MET A 50 -6.20 8.35 -7.94
CA MET A 50 -7.03 8.01 -9.08
C MET A 50 -7.37 6.51 -9.13
N PHE A 51 -7.68 5.95 -7.96
CA PHE A 51 -8.05 4.53 -7.79
C PHE A 51 -6.91 3.58 -8.15
N GLU A 52 -5.66 4.02 -8.04
CA GLU A 52 -4.52 3.23 -8.45
C GLU A 52 -3.38 3.38 -7.45
N TYR A 53 -2.73 2.24 -7.14
CA TYR A 53 -1.55 2.24 -6.28
C TYR A 53 -0.30 2.35 -7.14
N ILE A 54 0.57 3.27 -6.81
CA ILE A 54 1.78 3.57 -7.58
C ILE A 54 2.99 3.41 -6.66
N LEU A 55 3.97 2.62 -7.10
CA LEU A 55 5.20 2.42 -6.35
C LEU A 55 6.07 3.68 -6.44
N GLU A 56 6.53 4.14 -5.28
CA GLU A 56 7.41 5.30 -5.22
C GLU A 56 8.87 4.93 -5.11
#